data_0ed1635fec88aa2b73a47f4ed28e13fc
#
_entry.id   0ed1635fec88aa2b73a47f4ed28e13fc
#
_cell.length_a   1.000
_cell.length_b   1.000
_cell.length_c   1.000
_cell.angle_alpha   90.00
_cell.angle_beta   90.00
_cell.angle_gamma   90.00
#
_symmetry.space_group_name_H-M   'P 1'
#
loop_
_entity.id
_entity.type
_entity.pdbx_description
1 polymer ?
#
loop_
_entity_poly.entity_id
_entity_poly.type
_entity_poly.pdbx_seq_one_letter_code
_entity_poly.pdbx_strand_id
1 'polypeptide(L)'
;MINTYEILETIKMISSESLDIRTITMGISLRDCAHSDMDALAMRVYDKITRKAEKLVKTGEDIEKEYGIPITNKRISVTPISIIGEGANGDYLKIARAMDKATETTGVDFIGGYSALIHKGYTDGDRRFVDSIAEALSETKRVCASVNIATTKAGINVDAV
;
A
#
# COMPACT_ATOMS: atom_id res chain seq x y z
N MET A 1 4.81 29.95 9.53
CA MET A 1 4.85 31.20 8.72
C MET A 1 5.64 30.85 7.49
N ILE A 2 5.03 30.87 6.29
CA ILE A 2 5.70 30.51 5.04
C ILE A 2 6.74 31.59 4.73
N ASN A 3 7.96 31.19 4.43
CA ASN A 3 9.06 32.09 4.11
C ASN A 3 8.93 32.57 2.64
N THR A 4 9.25 33.84 2.38
CA THR A 4 9.22 34.41 1.01
C THR A 4 10.09 33.60 0.03
N TYR A 5 11.18 33.03 0.49
CA TYR A 5 12.06 32.19 -0.32
C TYR A 5 11.36 30.89 -0.76
N GLU A 6 10.65 30.23 0.15
CA GLU A 6 9.86 29.02 -0.12
C GLU A 6 8.73 29.29 -1.15
N ILE A 7 8.10 30.47 -1.06
CA ILE A 7 7.10 30.92 -2.04
C ILE A 7 7.73 31.07 -3.42
N LEU A 8 8.88 31.71 -3.53
CA LEU A 8 9.57 31.93 -4.81
C LEU A 8 10.07 30.62 -5.42
N GLU A 9 10.58 29.68 -4.61
CA GLU A 9 10.95 28.34 -5.09
C GLU A 9 9.74 27.58 -5.61
N THR A 10 8.62 27.63 -4.90
CA THR A 10 7.36 27.00 -5.32
C THR A 10 6.86 27.57 -6.66
N ILE A 11 6.87 28.90 -6.80
CA ILE A 11 6.50 29.56 -8.06
C ILE A 11 7.43 29.13 -9.20
N LYS A 12 8.73 29.07 -8.97
CA LYS A 12 9.70 28.64 -9.97
C LYS A 12 9.47 27.16 -10.35
N MET A 13 9.24 26.31 -9.39
CA MET A 13 8.96 24.89 -9.58
C MET A 13 7.74 24.67 -10.48
N ILE A 14 6.66 25.43 -10.26
CA ILE A 14 5.42 25.31 -11.05
C ILE A 14 5.55 25.98 -12.41
N SER A 15 6.04 27.24 -12.44
CA SER A 15 5.99 28.07 -13.66
C SER A 15 7.12 27.81 -14.66
N SER A 16 8.32 27.44 -14.17
CA SER A 16 9.50 27.25 -14.99
C SER A 16 9.88 25.79 -15.18
N GLU A 17 9.71 24.96 -14.14
CA GLU A 17 10.13 23.56 -14.14
C GLU A 17 8.96 22.60 -14.36
N SER A 18 7.72 23.08 -14.28
CA SER A 18 6.47 22.30 -14.46
C SER A 18 6.45 21.03 -13.60
N LEU A 19 7.00 21.13 -12.37
CA LEU A 19 7.05 20.02 -11.43
C LEU A 19 5.71 19.87 -10.71
N ASP A 20 5.27 18.63 -10.55
CA ASP A 20 4.12 18.23 -9.76
C ASP A 20 4.54 17.23 -8.66
N ILE A 21 3.68 17.05 -7.67
CA ILE A 21 3.85 15.99 -6.69
C ILE A 21 3.18 14.74 -7.25
N ARG A 22 4.00 13.80 -7.72
CA ARG A 22 3.48 12.58 -8.33
C ARG A 22 2.67 11.72 -7.38
N THR A 23 3.04 11.67 -6.10
CA THR A 23 2.31 10.88 -5.12
C THR A 23 2.62 11.28 -3.68
N ILE A 24 1.61 11.19 -2.82
CA ILE A 24 1.78 11.11 -1.37
C ILE A 24 1.41 9.70 -0.92
N THR A 25 2.16 9.13 0.02
CA THR A 25 1.94 7.76 0.49
C THR A 25 1.89 7.71 2.01
N MET A 26 0.78 7.21 2.57
CA MET A 26 0.67 6.93 3.99
C MET A 26 1.10 5.50 4.30
N GLY A 27 2.11 5.33 5.16
CA GLY A 27 2.53 4.03 5.69
C GLY A 27 1.68 3.59 6.88
N ILE A 28 1.09 2.40 6.84
CA ILE A 28 0.28 1.84 7.94
C ILE A 28 0.83 0.46 8.32
N SER A 29 1.29 0.33 9.57
CA SER A 29 1.66 -1.00 10.11
C SER A 29 0.41 -1.81 10.42
N LEU A 30 0.35 -3.04 9.89
CA LEU A 30 -0.75 -3.99 10.14
C LEU A 30 -0.36 -5.15 11.06
N ARG A 31 0.79 -5.08 11.73
CA ARG A 31 1.30 -6.18 12.56
C ARG A 31 0.35 -6.59 13.70
N ASP A 32 -0.35 -5.63 14.27
CA ASP A 32 -1.36 -5.84 15.33
C ASP A 32 -2.71 -6.37 14.80
N CYS A 33 -2.87 -6.45 13.47
CA CYS A 33 -4.04 -7.08 12.85
C CYS A 33 -3.92 -8.61 12.76
N ALA A 34 -2.70 -9.17 12.92
CA ALA A 34 -2.47 -10.61 12.78
C ALA A 34 -3.47 -11.44 13.61
N HIS A 35 -3.99 -12.49 12.99
CA HIS A 35 -4.98 -13.38 13.59
C HIS A 35 -4.90 -14.76 12.93
N SER A 36 -5.26 -15.82 13.66
CA SER A 36 -5.26 -17.19 13.13
C SER A 36 -6.42 -17.48 12.17
N ASP A 37 -7.51 -16.73 12.28
CA ASP A 37 -8.64 -16.77 11.35
C ASP A 37 -8.53 -15.64 10.33
N MET A 38 -8.62 -16.01 9.04
CA MET A 38 -8.45 -15.10 7.92
C MET A 38 -9.58 -14.07 7.80
N ASP A 39 -10.81 -14.43 8.18
CA ASP A 39 -11.94 -13.49 8.16
C ASP A 39 -11.77 -12.39 9.21
N ALA A 40 -11.37 -12.77 10.42
CA ALA A 40 -11.08 -11.82 11.49
C ALA A 40 -9.86 -10.93 11.13
N LEU A 41 -8.83 -11.48 10.49
CA LEU A 41 -7.68 -10.74 10.01
C LEU A 41 -8.11 -9.72 8.95
N ALA A 42 -8.87 -10.13 7.94
CA ALA A 42 -9.36 -9.25 6.86
C ALA A 42 -10.22 -8.10 7.41
N MET A 43 -11.09 -8.38 8.37
CA MET A 43 -11.90 -7.35 9.03
C MET A 43 -11.03 -6.33 9.79
N ARG A 44 -10.04 -6.79 10.57
CA ARG A 44 -9.11 -5.90 11.29
C ARG A 44 -8.27 -5.03 10.35
N VAL A 45 -7.85 -5.59 9.21
CA VAL A 45 -7.13 -4.88 8.16
C VAL A 45 -8.00 -3.77 7.58
N TYR A 46 -9.24 -4.09 7.20
CA TYR A 46 -10.20 -3.10 6.70
C TYR A 46 -10.43 -1.96 7.70
N ASP A 47 -10.78 -2.29 8.95
CA ASP A 47 -11.08 -1.30 9.99
C ASP A 47 -9.88 -0.40 10.30
N LYS A 48 -8.67 -0.97 10.30
CA LYS A 48 -7.48 -0.19 10.60
C LYS A 48 -7.13 0.76 9.46
N ILE A 49 -7.20 0.31 8.22
CA ILE A 49 -6.90 1.13 7.05
C ILE A 49 -7.90 2.27 6.97
N THR A 50 -9.19 2.00 7.02
CA THR A 50 -10.25 3.02 6.92
C THR A 50 -10.12 4.07 8.00
N ARG A 51 -9.92 3.67 9.25
CA ARG A 51 -9.75 4.59 10.38
C ARG A 51 -8.48 5.46 10.25
N LYS A 52 -7.35 4.87 9.82
CA LYS A 52 -6.08 5.61 9.75
C LYS A 52 -6.01 6.54 8.54
N ALA A 53 -6.57 6.14 7.41
CA ALA A 53 -6.51 6.90 6.18
C ALA A 53 -7.75 7.79 5.92
N GLU A 54 -8.69 7.87 6.87
CA GLU A 54 -9.94 8.64 6.76
C GLU A 54 -9.75 10.06 6.20
N LYS A 55 -8.67 10.73 6.60
CA LYS A 55 -8.40 12.12 6.23
C LYS A 55 -7.35 12.28 5.13
N LEU A 56 -6.75 11.19 4.63
CA LEU A 56 -5.61 11.28 3.72
C LEU A 56 -5.93 12.05 2.45
N VAL A 57 -7.03 11.71 1.78
CA VAL A 57 -7.42 12.33 0.52
C VAL A 57 -7.74 13.81 0.74
N LYS A 58 -8.58 14.11 1.74
CA LYS A 58 -8.93 15.50 2.06
C LYS A 58 -7.70 16.34 2.39
N THR A 59 -6.78 15.81 3.19
CA THR A 59 -5.53 16.52 3.53
C THR A 59 -4.70 16.79 2.28
N GLY A 60 -4.61 15.81 1.35
CA GLY A 60 -3.93 16.01 0.07
C GLY A 60 -4.57 17.12 -0.76
N GLU A 61 -5.89 17.15 -0.87
CA GLU A 61 -6.63 18.19 -1.59
C GLU A 61 -6.49 19.58 -0.94
N ASP A 62 -6.47 19.64 0.39
CA ASP A 62 -6.28 20.90 1.12
C ASP A 62 -4.87 21.46 0.86
N ILE A 63 -3.84 20.59 0.81
CA ILE A 63 -2.46 20.97 0.46
C ILE A 63 -2.39 21.46 -1.00
N GLU A 64 -3.02 20.75 -1.95
CA GLU A 64 -3.09 21.18 -3.35
C GLU A 64 -3.66 22.61 -3.48
N LYS A 65 -4.72 22.90 -2.72
CA LYS A 65 -5.36 24.22 -2.73
C LYS A 65 -4.50 25.30 -2.10
N GLU A 66 -3.83 24.97 -0.99
CA GLU A 66 -3.01 25.92 -0.25
C GLU A 66 -1.74 26.32 -0.99
N TYR A 67 -1.08 25.34 -1.63
CA TYR A 67 0.21 25.57 -2.29
C TYR A 67 0.11 25.70 -3.82
N GLY A 68 -1.03 25.39 -4.42
CA GLY A 68 -1.22 25.43 -5.87
C GLY A 68 -0.43 24.37 -6.63
N ILE A 69 0.03 23.30 -5.96
CA ILE A 69 0.80 22.21 -6.55
C ILE A 69 -0.10 20.96 -6.62
N PRO A 70 -0.32 20.40 -7.82
CA PRO A 70 -1.14 19.19 -7.93
C PRO A 70 -0.45 17.97 -7.32
N ILE A 71 -1.22 17.15 -6.62
CA ILE A 71 -0.79 15.85 -6.10
C ILE A 71 -1.53 14.76 -6.89
N THR A 72 -0.83 14.14 -7.83
CA THR A 72 -1.45 13.25 -8.81
C THR A 72 -2.08 12.01 -8.16
N ASN A 73 -1.41 11.39 -7.18
CA ASN A 73 -1.91 10.17 -6.53
C ASN A 73 -1.81 10.26 -5.01
N LYS A 74 -2.85 9.77 -4.32
CA LYS A 74 -2.90 9.56 -2.88
C LYS A 74 -2.87 8.05 -2.64
N ARG A 75 -1.84 7.54 -1.96
CA ARG A 75 -1.58 6.10 -1.79
C ARG A 75 -1.52 5.67 -0.33
N ILE A 76 -1.80 4.39 -0.12
CA ILE A 76 -1.51 3.69 1.15
C ILE A 76 -0.46 2.61 0.88
N SER A 77 0.48 2.43 1.81
CA SER A 77 1.41 1.31 1.85
C SER A 77 1.28 0.61 3.19
N VAL A 78 1.11 -0.71 3.17
CA VAL A 78 0.92 -1.49 4.39
C VAL A 78 2.04 -2.50 4.59
N THR A 79 2.13 -3.06 5.81
CA THR A 79 3.02 -4.21 6.10
C THR A 79 2.75 -5.33 5.09
N PRO A 80 3.78 -6.01 4.55
CA PRO A 80 3.61 -7.14 3.66
C PRO A 80 2.59 -8.16 4.20
N ILE A 81 1.58 -8.46 3.38
CA ILE A 81 0.45 -9.31 3.79
C ILE A 81 0.89 -10.74 4.09
N SER A 82 1.91 -11.27 3.37
CA SER A 82 2.44 -12.60 3.68
C SER A 82 2.89 -12.71 5.14
N ILE A 83 3.49 -11.65 5.71
CA ILE A 83 3.99 -11.65 7.09
C ILE A 83 2.85 -11.72 8.11
N ILE A 84 1.78 -10.96 7.91
CA ILE A 84 0.67 -10.92 8.88
C ILE A 84 -0.30 -12.09 8.72
N GLY A 85 -0.35 -12.69 7.54
CA GLY A 85 -1.18 -13.84 7.20
C GLY A 85 -0.49 -15.19 7.37
N GLU A 86 0.80 -15.23 7.73
CA GLU A 86 1.62 -16.45 7.84
C GLU A 86 0.93 -17.54 8.65
N GLY A 87 0.48 -17.22 9.85
CA GLY A 87 -0.19 -18.13 10.77
C GLY A 87 -1.71 -18.22 10.60
N ALA A 88 -2.29 -17.57 9.60
CA ALA A 88 -3.73 -17.56 9.40
C ALA A 88 -4.18 -18.75 8.55
N ASN A 89 -5.33 -19.33 8.92
CA ASN A 89 -5.99 -20.37 8.16
C ASN A 89 -7.05 -19.75 7.26
N GLY A 90 -6.97 -20.03 5.95
CA GLY A 90 -7.94 -19.56 4.96
C GLY A 90 -7.31 -18.93 3.73
N ASP A 91 -8.14 -18.27 2.96
CA ASP A 91 -7.81 -17.72 1.65
C ASP A 91 -7.34 -16.24 1.78
N TYR A 92 -6.16 -15.95 1.26
CA TYR A 92 -5.60 -14.58 1.21
C TYR A 92 -6.42 -13.61 0.35
N LEU A 93 -7.24 -14.11 -0.57
CA LEU A 93 -8.14 -13.30 -1.39
C LEU A 93 -9.09 -12.45 -0.53
N LYS A 94 -9.49 -12.94 0.64
CA LYS A 94 -10.32 -12.17 1.59
C LYS A 94 -9.63 -10.89 2.05
N ILE A 95 -8.30 -10.94 2.25
CA ILE A 95 -7.53 -9.74 2.62
C ILE A 95 -7.43 -8.78 1.44
N ALA A 96 -7.18 -9.28 0.21
CA ALA A 96 -7.15 -8.46 -0.98
C ALA A 96 -8.47 -7.69 -1.17
N ARG A 97 -9.61 -8.38 -1.07
CA ARG A 97 -10.93 -7.76 -1.13
C ARG A 97 -11.17 -6.73 -0.01
N ALA A 98 -10.70 -7.02 1.21
CA ALA A 98 -10.80 -6.09 2.33
C ALA A 98 -9.95 -4.82 2.09
N MET A 99 -8.75 -4.97 1.54
CA MET A 99 -7.87 -3.86 1.15
C MET A 99 -8.51 -3.02 0.05
N ASP A 100 -9.05 -3.64 -1.02
CA ASP A 100 -9.71 -2.94 -2.12
C ASP A 100 -10.93 -2.15 -1.63
N LYS A 101 -11.77 -2.78 -0.80
CA LYS A 101 -12.93 -2.12 -0.18
C LYS A 101 -12.50 -0.95 0.72
N ALA A 102 -11.39 -1.07 1.45
CA ALA A 102 -10.86 0.02 2.27
C ALA A 102 -10.41 1.21 1.41
N THR A 103 -9.82 0.97 0.22
CA THR A 103 -9.48 2.03 -0.72
C THR A 103 -10.70 2.73 -1.30
N GLU A 104 -11.77 1.99 -1.61
CA GLU A 104 -13.05 2.59 -2.02
C GLU A 104 -13.61 3.51 -0.93
N THR A 105 -13.61 3.05 0.32
CA THR A 105 -14.14 3.81 1.47
C THR A 105 -13.33 5.07 1.75
N THR A 106 -12.01 5.02 1.62
CA THR A 106 -11.12 6.17 1.90
C THR A 106 -10.89 7.07 0.71
N GLY A 107 -11.25 6.63 -0.51
CA GLY A 107 -11.09 7.38 -1.75
C GLY A 107 -9.65 7.45 -2.27
N VAL A 108 -8.71 6.67 -1.72
CA VAL A 108 -7.32 6.63 -2.21
C VAL A 108 -7.22 5.94 -3.56
N ASP A 109 -6.20 6.31 -4.34
CA ASP A 109 -6.03 5.79 -5.70
C ASP A 109 -5.50 4.36 -5.71
N PHE A 110 -4.52 4.04 -4.83
CA PHE A 110 -3.88 2.72 -4.77
C PHE A 110 -3.49 2.32 -3.35
N ILE A 111 -3.43 1.01 -3.12
CA ILE A 111 -2.88 0.42 -1.91
C ILE A 111 -1.82 -0.63 -2.28
N GLY A 112 -0.61 -0.45 -1.77
CA GLY A 112 0.49 -1.41 -1.85
C GLY A 112 0.67 -2.16 -0.55
N GLY A 113 1.31 -3.34 -0.66
CA GLY A 113 1.60 -4.21 0.49
C GLY A 113 0.92 -5.57 0.39
N TYR A 114 0.16 -5.86 -0.66
CA TYR A 114 -0.19 -7.23 -1.02
C TYR A 114 1.08 -7.89 -1.59
N SER A 115 2.00 -8.25 -0.68
CA SER A 115 3.38 -8.58 -1.03
C SER A 115 3.99 -9.65 -0.13
N ALA A 116 5.05 -10.29 -0.66
CA ALA A 116 5.87 -11.27 0.05
C ALA A 116 7.36 -10.98 -0.09
N LEU A 117 8.15 -11.36 0.93
CA LEU A 117 9.60 -11.22 0.98
C LEU A 117 10.24 -12.61 1.00
N ILE A 118 10.36 -13.25 -0.15
CA ILE A 118 10.76 -14.65 -0.30
C ILE A 118 12.18 -14.85 -0.86
N HIS A 119 13.01 -13.81 -0.86
CA HIS A 119 14.37 -13.84 -1.34
C HIS A 119 15.32 -14.78 -0.56
N LYS A 120 14.93 -15.23 0.63
CA LYS A 120 15.69 -16.18 1.47
C LYS A 120 15.06 -17.56 1.59
N GLY A 121 13.95 -17.78 0.94
CA GLY A 121 13.19 -19.02 0.96
C GLY A 121 11.69 -18.77 1.12
N TYR A 122 10.93 -19.85 1.00
CA TYR A 122 9.48 -19.88 1.18
C TYR A 122 9.10 -20.48 2.49
N THR A 123 8.07 -19.92 3.13
CA THR A 123 7.25 -20.62 4.11
C THR A 123 6.00 -21.20 3.42
N ASP A 124 5.23 -22.04 4.13
CA ASP A 124 3.95 -22.53 3.60
C ASP A 124 2.92 -21.38 3.45
N GLY A 125 3.00 -20.38 4.32
CA GLY A 125 2.18 -19.18 4.24
C GLY A 125 2.53 -18.34 3.01
N ASP A 126 3.83 -18.18 2.72
CA ASP A 126 4.28 -17.46 1.53
C ASP A 126 3.83 -18.16 0.23
N ARG A 127 3.86 -19.50 0.16
CA ARG A 127 3.36 -20.25 -1.02
C ARG A 127 1.90 -19.96 -1.26
N ARG A 128 1.06 -20.12 -0.23
CA ARG A 128 -0.38 -19.83 -0.32
C ARG A 128 -0.64 -18.39 -0.72
N PHE A 129 0.17 -17.45 -0.23
CA PHE A 129 0.08 -16.04 -0.59
C PHE A 129 0.40 -15.82 -2.07
N VAL A 130 1.54 -16.35 -2.56
CA VAL A 130 1.97 -16.20 -3.96
C VAL A 130 0.94 -16.80 -4.91
N ASP A 131 0.40 -17.98 -4.61
CA ASP A 131 -0.65 -18.64 -5.41
C ASP A 131 -1.92 -17.78 -5.52
N SER A 132 -2.22 -16.96 -4.50
CA SER A 132 -3.40 -16.09 -4.48
C SER A 132 -3.26 -14.81 -5.32
N ILE A 133 -2.04 -14.41 -5.73
CA ILE A 133 -1.79 -13.09 -6.35
C ILE A 133 -2.57 -12.91 -7.65
N ALA A 134 -2.55 -13.91 -8.53
CA ALA A 134 -3.21 -13.80 -9.84
C ALA A 134 -4.72 -13.56 -9.70
N GLU A 135 -5.37 -14.34 -8.82
CA GLU A 135 -6.80 -14.20 -8.55
C GLU A 135 -7.10 -12.86 -7.84
N ALA A 136 -6.31 -12.49 -6.83
CA ALA A 136 -6.47 -11.24 -6.10
C ALA A 136 -6.41 -10.01 -7.04
N LEU A 137 -5.45 -9.98 -7.96
CA LEU A 137 -5.33 -8.87 -8.92
C LEU A 137 -6.45 -8.87 -9.98
N SER A 138 -7.00 -10.04 -10.32
CA SER A 138 -8.13 -10.11 -11.26
C SER A 138 -9.43 -9.59 -10.66
N GLU A 139 -9.60 -9.69 -9.35
CA GLU A 139 -10.81 -9.30 -8.63
C GLU A 139 -10.77 -7.90 -8.01
N THR A 140 -9.59 -7.32 -7.84
CA THR A 140 -9.41 -6.01 -7.20
C THR A 140 -9.03 -4.94 -8.21
N LYS A 141 -9.37 -3.69 -7.92
CA LYS A 141 -9.15 -2.54 -8.83
C LYS A 141 -7.96 -1.68 -8.43
N ARG A 142 -7.66 -1.61 -7.13
CA ARG A 142 -6.70 -0.64 -6.57
C ARG A 142 -5.59 -1.29 -5.75
N VAL A 143 -5.59 -2.61 -5.61
CA VAL A 143 -4.57 -3.36 -4.90
C VAL A 143 -3.37 -3.57 -5.79
N CYS A 144 -2.18 -3.23 -5.28
CA CYS A 144 -0.90 -3.48 -5.95
C CYS A 144 -0.17 -4.62 -5.25
N ALA A 145 0.27 -5.62 -6.03
CA ALA A 145 1.05 -6.75 -5.53
C ALA A 145 2.52 -6.63 -5.90
N SER A 146 3.38 -7.23 -5.09
CA SER A 146 4.80 -7.38 -5.37
C SER A 146 5.41 -8.55 -4.62
N VAL A 147 6.39 -9.20 -5.23
CA VAL A 147 7.15 -10.29 -4.61
C VAL A 147 8.64 -9.98 -4.69
N ASN A 148 9.31 -9.91 -3.55
CA ASN A 148 10.75 -9.72 -3.51
C ASN A 148 11.46 -11.09 -3.54
N ILE A 149 11.98 -11.46 -4.71
CA ILE A 149 12.62 -12.76 -4.97
C ILE A 149 14.15 -12.73 -4.88
N ALA A 150 14.76 -11.54 -4.78
CA ALA A 150 16.21 -11.41 -4.83
C ALA A 150 16.75 -10.29 -3.93
N THR A 151 17.98 -10.46 -3.46
CA THR A 151 18.77 -9.38 -2.86
C THR A 151 20.24 -9.53 -3.23
N THR A 152 21.01 -8.46 -3.16
CA THR A 152 22.45 -8.49 -3.43
C THR A 152 23.22 -9.43 -2.50
N LYS A 153 22.69 -9.69 -1.29
CA LYS A 153 23.32 -10.60 -0.32
C LYS A 153 22.86 -12.06 -0.45
N ALA A 154 21.60 -12.28 -0.75
CA ALA A 154 21.03 -13.63 -0.81
C ALA A 154 21.04 -14.25 -2.22
N GLY A 155 21.28 -13.44 -3.25
CA GLY A 155 21.10 -13.87 -4.63
C GLY A 155 19.64 -13.94 -5.02
N ILE A 156 19.31 -14.71 -6.05
CA ILE A 156 17.95 -14.91 -6.58
C ILE A 156 17.43 -16.23 -6.03
N ASN A 157 16.22 -16.20 -5.50
CA ASN A 157 15.47 -17.40 -5.17
C ASN A 157 14.86 -17.98 -6.45
N VAL A 158 15.52 -18.97 -7.04
CA VAL A 158 15.13 -19.56 -8.33
C VAL A 158 13.80 -20.31 -8.25
N ASP A 159 13.46 -20.87 -7.08
CA ASP A 159 12.18 -21.54 -6.85
C ASP A 159 10.99 -20.57 -6.85
N ALA A 160 11.28 -19.26 -6.82
CA ALA A 160 10.28 -18.20 -6.81
C ALA A 160 10.07 -17.52 -8.18
N VAL A 161 10.83 -17.92 -9.18
CA VAL A 161 10.76 -17.44 -10.57
C VAL A 161 9.86 -18.33 -11.38
#